data_088f3f8e28b3715e9db0948850a17f12
#
_entry.id   088f3f8e28b3715e9db0948850a17f12
#
_cell.length_a   1.000
_cell.length_b   1.000
_cell.length_c   1.000
_cell.angle_alpha   90.00
_cell.angle_beta   90.00
_cell.angle_gamma   90.00
#
_symmetry.space_group_name_H-M   'P 1'
#
loop_
_entity.id
_entity.type
_entity.pdbx_description
1 polymer ?
#
loop_
_entity_poly.entity_id
_entity_poly.type
_entity_poly.pdbx_seq_one_letter_code
_entity_poly.pdbx_strand_id
1 'polypeptide(L)'
;DQGLDVCSGERMAAAFQLNAVGPLRCYQALAPNLSAGSKVVVVSTGMGSIADNTSGGLYAYRSSKAAANMVAKGMSVDLKKKDIAVLAIAPGFVVTEFGPGMDMLKKMGGVPVELSCAGLVKAMDGLTLETTGRYMTVPKDGSDPTDFGPGW
;
A
#
# COMPACT_ATOMS: atom_id res chain seq x y z
N ASP A 1 -1.26 6.08 19.75
CA ASP A 1 -2.29 6.87 19.06
C ASP A 1 -3.30 5.99 18.33
N GLN A 2 -4.00 5.14 19.09
CA GLN A 2 -4.85 4.12 18.50
C GLN A 2 -6.35 4.42 18.62
N GLY A 3 -6.75 5.26 19.59
CA GLY A 3 -8.14 5.61 19.86
C GLY A 3 -8.54 6.99 19.33
N LEU A 4 -9.85 7.21 19.23
CA LEU A 4 -10.43 8.47 18.78
C LEU A 4 -10.02 9.66 19.66
N ASP A 5 -10.05 9.46 20.98
CA ASP A 5 -9.80 10.53 21.97
C ASP A 5 -8.31 10.93 22.09
N VAL A 6 -7.39 10.14 21.55
CA VAL A 6 -5.94 10.37 21.64
C VAL A 6 -5.27 10.67 20.30
N CYS A 7 -6.03 10.64 19.22
CA CYS A 7 -5.53 11.00 17.90
C CYS A 7 -5.41 12.52 17.76
N SER A 8 -4.20 13.04 17.49
CA SER A 8 -4.01 14.47 17.29
C SER A 8 -3.94 14.83 15.79
N GLY A 9 -4.36 16.08 15.48
CA GLY A 9 -4.28 16.62 14.12
C GLY A 9 -2.84 16.66 13.60
N GLU A 10 -1.85 16.94 14.45
CA GLU A 10 -0.43 16.98 14.08
C GLU A 10 0.07 15.60 13.68
N ARG A 11 -0.32 14.54 14.41
CA ARG A 11 0.04 13.16 14.04
C ARG A 11 -0.60 12.73 12.74
N MET A 12 -1.87 13.11 12.53
CA MET A 12 -2.53 12.89 11.23
C MET A 12 -1.80 13.59 10.10
N ALA A 13 -1.48 14.89 10.25
CA ALA A 13 -0.76 15.67 9.27
C ALA A 13 0.61 15.04 8.93
N ALA A 14 1.38 14.64 9.95
CA ALA A 14 2.66 13.96 9.76
C ALA A 14 2.51 12.64 9.01
N ALA A 15 1.52 11.83 9.35
CA ALA A 15 1.23 10.57 8.66
C ALA A 15 0.83 10.79 7.19
N PHE A 16 0.05 11.82 6.89
CA PHE A 16 -0.30 12.20 5.52
C PHE A 16 0.92 12.69 4.72
N GLN A 17 1.79 13.52 5.31
CA GLN A 17 3.01 13.95 4.65
C GLN A 17 3.90 12.78 4.26
N LEU A 18 4.04 11.79 5.14
CA LEU A 18 4.85 10.61 4.88
C LEU A 18 4.19 9.65 3.87
N ASN A 19 2.96 9.24 4.14
CA ASN A 19 2.34 8.09 3.47
C ASN A 19 1.60 8.46 2.19
N ALA A 20 1.10 9.69 2.03
CA ALA A 20 0.35 10.13 0.86
C ALA A 20 1.15 11.13 0.00
N VAL A 21 1.66 12.19 0.62
CA VAL A 21 2.44 13.22 -0.11
C VAL A 21 3.81 12.67 -0.51
N GLY A 22 4.42 11.81 0.31
CA GLY A 22 5.71 11.17 0.01
C GLY A 22 5.71 10.43 -1.33
N PRO A 23 4.84 9.44 -1.58
CA PRO A 23 4.75 8.76 -2.87
C PRO A 23 4.54 9.69 -4.06
N LEU A 24 3.70 10.71 -3.92
CA LEU A 24 3.51 11.73 -4.97
C LEU A 24 4.81 12.48 -5.27
N ARG A 25 5.52 12.94 -4.25
CA ARG A 25 6.82 13.62 -4.41
C ARG A 25 7.88 12.71 -5.01
N CYS A 26 7.93 11.44 -4.60
CA CYS A 26 8.84 10.47 -5.20
C CYS A 26 8.56 10.31 -6.69
N TYR A 27 7.29 10.14 -7.09
CA TYR A 27 6.93 10.11 -8.49
C TYR A 27 7.36 11.40 -9.21
N GLN A 28 7.06 12.58 -8.69
CA GLN A 28 7.41 13.87 -9.32
C GLN A 28 8.91 14.02 -9.52
N ALA A 29 9.73 13.61 -8.54
CA ALA A 29 11.17 13.67 -8.63
C ALA A 29 11.75 12.68 -9.64
N LEU A 30 11.14 11.49 -9.77
CA LEU A 30 11.60 10.43 -10.67
C LEU A 30 10.97 10.48 -12.06
N ALA A 31 9.94 11.30 -12.25
CA ALA A 31 9.20 11.37 -13.51
C ALA A 31 10.07 11.57 -14.77
N PRO A 32 11.17 12.36 -14.75
CA PRO A 32 12.07 12.49 -15.90
C PRO A 32 12.77 11.18 -16.31
N ASN A 33 12.87 10.21 -15.39
CA ASN A 33 13.51 8.91 -15.60
C ASN A 33 12.53 7.82 -16.02
N LEU A 34 11.22 8.11 -16.02
CA LEU A 34 10.18 7.16 -16.39
C LEU A 34 9.85 7.28 -17.87
N SER A 35 9.69 6.13 -18.52
CA SER A 35 9.32 6.02 -19.94
C SER A 35 8.18 5.03 -20.13
N ALA A 36 7.71 4.87 -21.35
CA ALA A 36 6.73 3.84 -21.69
C ALA A 36 7.25 2.45 -21.22
N GLY A 37 6.37 1.68 -20.60
CA GLY A 37 6.69 0.40 -19.97
C GLY A 37 7.19 0.48 -18.52
N SER A 38 7.44 1.69 -17.98
CA SER A 38 7.77 1.87 -16.57
C SER A 38 6.60 1.47 -15.67
N LYS A 39 6.93 1.04 -14.44
CA LYS A 39 5.96 0.64 -13.43
C LYS A 39 6.15 1.45 -12.15
N VAL A 40 5.06 1.91 -11.56
CA VAL A 40 5.04 2.61 -10.27
C VAL A 40 4.24 1.77 -9.28
N VAL A 41 4.85 1.43 -8.16
CA VAL A 41 4.20 0.62 -7.12
C VAL A 41 4.18 1.39 -5.81
N VAL A 42 2.98 1.54 -5.25
CA VAL A 42 2.76 2.17 -3.95
C VAL A 42 2.46 1.08 -2.93
N VAL A 43 3.36 0.90 -1.97
CA VAL A 43 3.15 -0.06 -0.88
C VAL A 43 2.13 0.53 0.10
N SER A 44 1.01 -0.17 0.21
CA SER A 44 -0.12 0.18 1.06
C SER A 44 -0.37 -0.89 2.14
N THR A 45 -1.58 -1.02 2.64
CA THR A 45 -1.99 -1.97 3.68
C THR A 45 -3.50 -2.16 3.63
N GLY A 46 -3.99 -3.35 3.96
CA GLY A 46 -5.43 -3.57 4.14
C GLY A 46 -6.10 -2.56 5.07
N MET A 47 -5.34 -2.03 6.04
CA MET A 47 -5.85 -0.97 6.95
C MET A 47 -6.14 0.37 6.24
N GLY A 48 -5.69 0.56 4.99
CA GLY A 48 -6.03 1.69 4.13
C GLY A 48 -7.33 1.51 3.35
N SER A 49 -7.95 0.33 3.41
CA SER A 49 -9.27 0.11 2.82
C SER A 49 -10.35 0.70 3.71
N ILE A 50 -11.22 1.52 3.11
CA ILE A 50 -12.40 2.07 3.79
C ILE A 50 -13.44 0.97 3.99
N ALA A 51 -13.63 0.13 2.97
CA ALA A 51 -14.61 -0.97 2.99
C ALA A 51 -14.29 -2.06 4.03
N ASP A 52 -13.00 -2.32 4.29
CA ASP A 52 -12.54 -3.33 5.26
C ASP A 52 -12.51 -2.83 6.72
N ASN A 53 -12.76 -1.54 6.95
CA ASN A 53 -12.61 -0.94 8.27
C ASN A 53 -13.81 -1.25 9.19
N THR A 54 -13.77 -2.40 9.83
CA THR A 54 -14.76 -2.85 10.82
C THR A 54 -14.33 -2.65 12.27
N SER A 55 -13.05 -2.33 12.52
CA SER A 55 -12.48 -2.25 13.87
C SER A 55 -12.19 -0.82 14.36
N GLY A 56 -12.20 0.18 13.49
CA GLY A 56 -11.83 1.55 13.85
C GLY A 56 -10.37 1.69 14.29
N GLY A 57 -10.06 2.71 15.06
CA GLY A 57 -8.73 2.98 15.60
C GLY A 57 -7.68 3.37 14.56
N LEU A 58 -6.45 3.61 15.01
CA LEU A 58 -5.30 3.95 14.16
C LEU A 58 -5.59 5.04 13.11
N TYR A 59 -6.34 6.07 13.50
CA TYR A 59 -6.90 7.08 12.59
C TYR A 59 -5.85 7.72 11.69
N ALA A 60 -4.71 8.15 12.23
CA ALA A 60 -3.64 8.76 11.46
C ALA A 60 -3.06 7.79 10.40
N TYR A 61 -2.85 6.54 10.79
CA TYR A 61 -2.30 5.53 9.88
C TYR A 61 -3.30 5.13 8.80
N ARG A 62 -4.51 4.70 9.19
CA ARG A 62 -5.55 4.26 8.25
C ARG A 62 -5.90 5.34 7.24
N SER A 63 -6.19 6.56 7.71
CA SER A 63 -6.58 7.66 6.83
C SER A 63 -5.44 8.07 5.88
N SER A 64 -4.19 8.09 6.34
CA SER A 64 -3.04 8.38 5.48
C SER A 64 -2.80 7.30 4.42
N LYS A 65 -3.06 6.03 4.73
CA LYS A 65 -2.94 4.92 3.77
C LYS A 65 -4.13 4.87 2.80
N ALA A 66 -5.33 5.25 3.22
CA ALA A 66 -6.45 5.48 2.30
C ALA A 66 -6.13 6.62 1.30
N ALA A 67 -5.52 7.71 1.79
CA ALA A 67 -5.05 8.78 0.92
C ALA A 67 -3.93 8.31 -0.03
N ALA A 68 -2.99 7.47 0.41
CA ALA A 68 -1.98 6.86 -0.47
C ALA A 68 -2.62 6.00 -1.56
N ASN A 69 -3.67 5.24 -1.22
CA ASN A 69 -4.45 4.47 -2.17
C ASN A 69 -5.10 5.38 -3.23
N MET A 70 -5.71 6.49 -2.81
CA MET A 70 -6.28 7.48 -3.73
C MET A 70 -5.21 8.10 -4.65
N VAL A 71 -4.03 8.43 -4.11
CA VAL A 71 -2.90 8.94 -4.90
C VAL A 71 -2.47 7.91 -5.95
N ALA A 72 -2.30 6.64 -5.56
CA ALA A 72 -1.95 5.56 -6.49
C ALA A 72 -3.02 5.38 -7.58
N LYS A 73 -4.29 5.43 -7.20
CA LYS A 73 -5.41 5.34 -8.16
C LYS A 73 -5.41 6.51 -9.14
N GLY A 74 -5.26 7.74 -8.65
CA GLY A 74 -5.15 8.94 -9.52
C GLY A 74 -3.97 8.83 -10.48
N MET A 75 -2.79 8.48 -9.97
CA MET A 75 -1.61 8.26 -10.81
C MET A 75 -1.86 7.21 -11.90
N SER A 76 -2.58 6.12 -11.60
CA SER A 76 -2.88 5.08 -12.59
C SER A 76 -3.70 5.58 -13.79
N VAL A 77 -4.61 6.51 -13.53
CA VAL A 77 -5.43 7.16 -14.58
C VAL A 77 -4.57 8.10 -15.42
N ASP A 78 -3.81 8.97 -14.75
CA ASP A 78 -3.02 10.01 -15.42
C ASP A 78 -1.85 9.45 -16.23
N LEU A 79 -1.22 8.38 -15.71
CA LEU A 79 -0.01 7.81 -16.31
C LEU A 79 -0.30 6.76 -17.38
N LYS A 80 -1.52 6.24 -17.46
CA LYS A 80 -1.91 5.29 -18.50
C LYS A 80 -1.67 5.85 -19.91
N LYS A 81 -1.92 7.13 -20.13
CA LYS A 81 -1.65 7.81 -21.42
C LYS A 81 -0.18 7.97 -21.77
N LYS A 82 0.73 7.67 -20.81
CA LYS A 82 2.18 7.65 -20.99
C LYS A 82 2.73 6.21 -21.03
N ASP A 83 1.85 5.22 -21.12
CA ASP A 83 2.17 3.81 -21.08
C ASP A 83 2.92 3.40 -19.78
N ILE A 84 2.59 4.04 -18.65
CA ILE A 84 3.15 3.73 -17.34
C ILE A 84 2.05 3.09 -16.48
N ALA A 85 2.32 1.89 -15.98
CA ALA A 85 1.39 1.15 -15.13
C ALA A 85 1.60 1.49 -13.64
N VAL A 86 0.53 1.57 -12.86
CA VAL A 86 0.56 1.88 -11.42
C VAL A 86 -0.21 0.83 -10.63
N LEU A 87 0.34 0.41 -9.51
CA LEU A 87 -0.26 -0.55 -8.59
C LEU A 87 -0.21 -0.02 -7.16
N ALA A 88 -1.31 -0.18 -6.41
CA ALA A 88 -1.28 -0.16 -4.95
C ALA A 88 -1.26 -1.59 -4.44
N ILE A 89 -0.38 -1.93 -3.47
CA ILE A 89 -0.27 -3.29 -2.97
C ILE A 89 -0.07 -3.33 -1.46
N ALA A 90 -0.82 -4.21 -0.79
CA ALA A 90 -0.62 -4.57 0.60
C ALA A 90 0.33 -5.78 0.67
N PRO A 91 1.47 -5.68 1.39
CA PRO A 91 2.43 -6.78 1.50
C PRO A 91 1.95 -7.95 2.36
N GLY A 92 0.73 -7.87 2.89
CA GLY A 92 0.23 -8.76 3.91
C GLY A 92 0.68 -8.36 5.32
N PHE A 93 0.45 -9.25 6.28
CA PHE A 93 0.86 -9.07 7.67
C PHE A 93 2.22 -9.71 7.88
N VAL A 94 3.29 -8.92 7.77
CA VAL A 94 4.67 -9.41 7.66
C VAL A 94 5.41 -9.33 8.98
N VAL A 95 6.14 -10.40 9.34
CA VAL A 95 6.97 -10.45 10.54
C VAL A 95 8.23 -9.61 10.34
N THR A 96 8.21 -8.39 10.89
CA THR A 96 9.32 -7.42 10.84
C THR A 96 9.49 -6.77 12.20
N GLU A 97 10.49 -5.93 12.35
CA GLU A 97 10.65 -5.09 13.55
C GLU A 97 9.64 -3.93 13.60
N PHE A 98 8.91 -3.69 12.54
CA PHE A 98 7.90 -2.64 12.46
C PHE A 98 6.64 -3.03 13.25
N GLY A 99 6.16 -2.12 14.09
CA GLY A 99 4.93 -2.31 14.86
C GLY A 99 5.14 -2.98 16.22
N PRO A 100 4.36 -4.02 16.58
CA PRO A 100 4.37 -4.61 17.92
C PRO A 100 5.54 -5.55 18.19
N GLY A 101 6.46 -5.73 17.24
CA GLY A 101 7.61 -6.60 17.33
C GLY A 101 7.38 -8.01 16.77
N MET A 102 8.48 -8.65 16.36
CA MET A 102 8.47 -9.91 15.60
C MET A 102 7.73 -11.06 16.29
N ASP A 103 7.93 -11.22 17.61
CA ASP A 103 7.29 -12.33 18.33
C ASP A 103 5.78 -12.18 18.41
N MET A 104 5.29 -10.96 18.58
CA MET A 104 3.86 -10.69 18.56
C MET A 104 3.26 -10.87 17.17
N LEU A 105 3.96 -10.39 16.14
CA LEU A 105 3.55 -10.58 14.76
C LEU A 105 3.47 -12.05 14.36
N LYS A 106 4.42 -12.88 14.79
CA LYS A 106 4.37 -14.35 14.61
C LYS A 106 3.15 -14.97 15.28
N LYS A 107 2.88 -14.61 16.54
CA LYS A 107 1.69 -15.09 17.28
C LYS A 107 0.38 -14.70 16.64
N MET A 108 0.32 -13.57 15.96
CA MET A 108 -0.83 -13.07 15.21
C MET A 108 -0.94 -13.68 13.80
N GLY A 109 -0.10 -14.64 13.44
CA GLY A 109 -0.12 -15.31 12.14
C GLY A 109 0.51 -14.48 11.01
N GLY A 110 1.51 -13.67 11.36
CA GLY A 110 2.31 -12.96 10.37
C GLY A 110 3.16 -13.92 9.51
N VAL A 111 3.41 -13.50 8.28
CA VAL A 111 4.19 -14.29 7.30
C VAL A 111 5.66 -13.87 7.28
N PRO A 112 6.58 -14.77 6.89
CA PRO A 112 7.99 -14.43 6.69
C PRO A 112 8.19 -13.33 5.65
N VAL A 113 9.24 -12.54 5.82
CA VAL A 113 9.60 -11.46 4.90
C VAL A 113 9.82 -11.99 3.48
N GLU A 114 10.46 -13.14 3.35
CA GLU A 114 10.80 -13.78 2.08
C GLU A 114 9.53 -14.11 1.27
N LEU A 115 8.50 -14.61 1.94
CA LEU A 115 7.22 -14.92 1.31
C LEU A 115 6.52 -13.66 0.80
N SER A 116 6.47 -12.63 1.65
CA SER A 116 5.88 -11.35 1.27
C SER A 116 6.64 -10.70 0.11
N CYS A 117 7.97 -10.67 0.16
CA CYS A 117 8.80 -10.11 -0.91
C CYS A 117 8.63 -10.85 -2.23
N ALA A 118 8.59 -12.18 -2.21
CA ALA A 118 8.33 -12.97 -3.41
C ALA A 118 6.99 -12.61 -4.05
N GLY A 119 5.93 -12.47 -3.25
CA GLY A 119 4.62 -12.02 -3.72
C GLY A 119 4.64 -10.60 -4.29
N LEU A 120 5.32 -9.66 -3.62
CA LEU A 120 5.48 -8.30 -4.13
C LEU A 120 6.18 -8.26 -5.50
N VAL A 121 7.30 -8.98 -5.65
CA VAL A 121 8.03 -9.06 -6.93
C VAL A 121 7.13 -9.65 -8.01
N LYS A 122 6.41 -10.74 -7.71
CA LYS A 122 5.48 -11.36 -8.66
C LYS A 122 4.38 -10.40 -9.13
N ALA A 123 3.80 -9.60 -8.20
CA ALA A 123 2.81 -8.57 -8.55
C ALA A 123 3.42 -7.47 -9.43
N MET A 124 4.65 -7.05 -9.15
CA MET A 124 5.36 -6.04 -9.94
C MET A 124 5.67 -6.55 -11.35
N ASP A 125 6.14 -7.79 -11.47
CA ASP A 125 6.45 -8.40 -12.76
C ASP A 125 5.21 -8.58 -13.63
N GLY A 126 4.09 -8.99 -13.02
CA GLY A 126 2.80 -9.15 -13.68
C GLY A 126 2.02 -7.85 -13.95
N LEU A 127 2.51 -6.69 -13.50
CA LEU A 127 1.80 -5.42 -13.68
C LEU A 127 1.88 -4.96 -15.15
N THR A 128 0.72 -4.69 -15.74
CA THR A 128 0.56 -4.20 -17.13
C THR A 128 -0.40 -3.01 -17.18
N LEU A 129 -0.55 -2.41 -18.35
CA LEU A 129 -1.56 -1.35 -18.57
C LEU A 129 -3.01 -1.84 -18.48
N GLU A 130 -3.26 -3.13 -18.62
CA GLU A 130 -4.57 -3.74 -18.43
C GLU A 130 -4.92 -3.90 -16.96
N THR A 131 -3.89 -4.14 -16.13
CA THR A 131 -4.02 -4.32 -14.68
C THR A 131 -3.68 -3.07 -13.87
N THR A 132 -3.32 -1.96 -14.55
CA THR A 132 -3.04 -0.68 -13.87
C THR A 132 -4.22 -0.18 -13.05
N GLY A 133 -3.95 0.41 -11.91
CA GLY A 133 -4.97 0.97 -11.02
C GLY A 133 -5.70 -0.08 -10.17
N ARG A 134 -5.16 -1.28 -10.05
CA ARG A 134 -5.64 -2.29 -9.08
C ARG A 134 -5.07 -2.01 -7.68
N TYR A 135 -5.80 -2.47 -6.70
CA TYR A 135 -5.32 -2.59 -5.32
C TYR A 135 -5.22 -4.07 -4.98
N MET A 136 -4.00 -4.54 -4.75
CA MET A 136 -3.71 -5.96 -4.57
C MET A 136 -3.18 -6.25 -3.16
N THR A 137 -3.18 -7.52 -2.81
CA THR A 137 -2.57 -8.03 -1.58
C THR A 137 -1.76 -9.29 -1.86
N VAL A 138 -0.73 -9.50 -1.03
CA VAL A 138 0.02 -10.76 -1.01
C VAL A 138 -0.68 -11.70 -0.02
N PRO A 139 -1.16 -12.87 -0.47
CA PRO A 139 -1.81 -13.85 0.39
C PRO A 139 -0.84 -14.49 1.40
N LYS A 140 -1.37 -14.89 2.57
CA LYS A 140 -0.57 -15.49 3.65
C LYS A 140 -0.03 -16.89 3.33
N ASP A 141 -0.68 -17.60 2.43
CA ASP A 141 -0.32 -18.97 2.03
C ASP A 141 0.74 -19.02 0.91
N GLY A 142 1.22 -17.85 0.46
CA GLY A 142 2.20 -17.74 -0.62
C GLY A 142 1.64 -17.95 -2.02
N SER A 143 0.32 -18.03 -2.16
CA SER A 143 -0.32 -18.05 -3.46
C SER A 143 -0.13 -16.73 -4.22
N ASP A 144 -0.56 -16.69 -5.46
CA ASP A 144 -0.42 -15.50 -6.30
C ASP A 144 -1.11 -14.28 -5.71
N PRO A 145 -0.49 -13.09 -5.86
CA PRO A 145 -1.13 -11.84 -5.46
C PRO A 145 -2.50 -11.67 -6.13
N THR A 146 -3.47 -11.29 -5.33
CA THR A 146 -4.86 -11.11 -5.76
C THR A 146 -5.32 -9.69 -5.53
N ASP A 147 -6.45 -9.31 -6.15
CA ASP A 147 -7.12 -8.06 -5.78
C ASP A 147 -7.47 -8.10 -4.28
N PHE A 148 -7.35 -6.97 -3.62
CA PHE A 148 -7.77 -6.84 -2.23
C PHE A 148 -9.29 -7.00 -2.16
N GLY A 149 -9.76 -8.10 -1.58
CA GLY A 149 -11.15 -8.55 -1.66
C GLY A 149 -12.19 -7.51 -1.21
N PRO A 150 -12.01 -6.84 -0.05
CA PRO A 150 -12.92 -5.77 0.38
C PRO A 150 -12.92 -4.53 -0.53
N GLY A 151 -11.89 -4.34 -1.33
CA GLY A 151 -11.70 -3.17 -2.17
C GLY A 151 -10.94 -2.01 -1.48
N TRP A 152 -11.05 -0.84 -2.10
CA TRP A 152 -10.37 0.40 -1.67
C TRP A 152 -10.78 0.91 -0.28
#